data_288792a8e2f44f61af6b8f4f19be1e12
#
_entry.id   288792a8e2f44f61af6b8f4f19be1e12
#
_cell.length_a   1.000
_cell.length_b   1.000
_cell.length_c   1.000
_cell.angle_alpha   90.00
_cell.angle_beta   90.00
_cell.angle_gamma   90.00
#
_symmetry.space_group_name_H-M   'P 1'
#
loop_
_entity.id
_entity.type
_entity.pdbx_description
1 polymer ?
#
loop_
_entity_poly.entity_id
_entity_poly.type
_entity_poly.pdbx_seq_one_letter_code
_entity_poly.pdbx_strand_id
1 'polypeptide(L)'
;MSWKDLAPDICRQRIVIEGTLHSPFTPERMTTYCNEITSVLNMTPVTAPVCNYDADYGWCAYMHWKESGMHVYGWDDRKPPFFSVDIYTCKEFDPMDAVRYTEEFFGDDLIQ
;
A
#
# COMPACT_ATOMS: atom_id res chain seq x y z
N MET A 1 -10.71 -21.74 23.85
CA MET A 1 -9.92 -21.84 22.61
C MET A 1 -8.66 -20.98 22.74
N SER A 2 -7.52 -21.52 22.39
CA SER A 2 -6.28 -20.76 22.41
C SER A 2 -5.78 -20.54 20.97
N TRP A 3 -5.14 -19.39 20.78
CA TRP A 3 -4.53 -19.06 19.52
C TRP A 3 -3.11 -19.63 19.46
N LYS A 4 -2.74 -20.16 18.31
CA LYS A 4 -1.35 -20.56 18.08
C LYS A 4 -1.01 -20.38 16.59
N ASP A 5 0.26 -20.13 16.32
CA ASP A 5 0.77 -20.06 14.97
C ASP A 5 0.86 -21.48 14.39
N LEU A 6 0.13 -21.72 13.31
CA LEU A 6 0.06 -23.01 12.66
C LEU A 6 1.21 -23.25 11.66
N ALA A 7 1.98 -22.20 11.34
CA ALA A 7 3.07 -22.27 10.39
C ALA A 7 4.23 -21.38 10.83
N PRO A 8 4.87 -21.68 11.97
CA PRO A 8 5.92 -20.81 12.52
C PRO A 8 7.17 -20.73 11.65
N ASP A 9 7.31 -21.61 10.69
CA ASP A 9 8.41 -21.59 9.72
C ASP A 9 8.16 -20.67 8.52
N ILE A 10 6.96 -20.12 8.40
CA ILE A 10 6.61 -19.19 7.32
C ILE A 10 6.62 -17.77 7.88
N CYS A 11 7.47 -16.91 7.31
CA CYS A 11 7.43 -15.49 7.62
C CYS A 11 6.13 -14.87 7.11
N ARG A 12 5.46 -14.11 7.95
CA ARG A 12 4.26 -13.35 7.54
C ARG A 12 4.34 -11.98 8.18
N GLN A 13 4.30 -10.96 7.35
CA GLN A 13 4.46 -9.59 7.79
C GLN A 13 3.45 -8.69 7.09
N ARG A 14 2.87 -7.77 7.84
CA ARG A 14 1.86 -6.85 7.31
C ARG A 14 2.06 -5.48 7.90
N ILE A 15 1.88 -4.45 7.07
CA ILE A 15 1.86 -3.06 7.51
C ILE A 15 0.70 -2.35 6.82
N VAL A 16 0.04 -1.48 7.58
CA VAL A 16 -0.97 -0.56 7.04
C VAL A 16 -0.47 0.85 7.34
N ILE A 17 -0.39 1.66 6.28
CA ILE A 17 0.05 3.05 6.37
C ILE A 17 -1.11 3.93 5.93
N GLU A 18 -1.51 4.87 6.78
CA GLU A 18 -2.66 5.72 6.52
C GLU A 18 -2.34 7.18 6.78
N GLY A 19 -3.01 8.05 6.05
CA GLY A 19 -2.80 9.47 6.23
C GLY A 19 -3.79 10.31 5.43
N THR A 20 -3.59 11.63 5.50
CA THR A 20 -4.42 12.61 4.81
C THR A 20 -3.56 13.45 3.87
N LEU A 21 -4.17 13.86 2.76
CA LEU A 21 -3.48 14.56 1.67
C LEU A 21 -4.17 15.87 1.37
N HIS A 22 -3.42 16.81 0.77
CA HIS A 22 -3.99 18.07 0.26
C HIS A 22 -4.75 17.85 -1.04
N SER A 23 -4.35 16.87 -1.85
CA SER A 23 -4.96 16.59 -3.14
C SER A 23 -5.30 15.10 -3.29
N PRO A 24 -6.19 14.74 -4.24
CA PRO A 24 -6.61 13.35 -4.44
C PRO A 24 -5.45 12.42 -4.79
N PHE A 25 -5.56 11.18 -4.36
CA PHE A 25 -4.62 10.11 -4.72
C PHE A 25 -5.13 9.48 -6.03
N THR A 26 -4.65 10.00 -7.15
CA THR A 26 -5.12 9.61 -8.48
C THR A 26 -4.66 8.21 -8.87
N PRO A 27 -5.35 7.55 -9.82
CA PRO A 27 -4.92 6.23 -10.29
C PRO A 27 -3.52 6.25 -10.90
N GLU A 28 -3.11 7.35 -11.55
CA GLU A 28 -1.76 7.50 -12.10
C GLU A 28 -0.73 7.49 -10.97
N ARG A 29 -1.01 8.21 -9.90
CA ARG A 29 -0.13 8.25 -8.73
C ARG A 29 -0.12 6.92 -8.00
N MET A 30 -1.27 6.23 -7.91
CA MET A 30 -1.35 4.90 -7.32
C MET A 30 -0.49 3.90 -8.09
N THR A 31 -0.54 3.95 -9.42
CA THR A 31 0.27 3.08 -10.28
C THR A 31 1.76 3.31 -10.03
N THR A 32 2.18 4.57 -10.00
CA THR A 32 3.59 4.92 -9.73
C THR A 32 4.00 4.44 -8.33
N TYR A 33 3.16 4.70 -7.33
CA TYR A 33 3.42 4.28 -5.96
C TYR A 33 3.63 2.76 -5.86
N CYS A 34 2.70 1.99 -6.46
CA CYS A 34 2.78 0.53 -6.42
C CYS A 34 4.05 0.01 -7.07
N ASN A 35 4.41 0.54 -8.23
CA ASN A 35 5.61 0.10 -8.94
C ASN A 35 6.88 0.44 -8.17
N GLU A 36 6.96 1.65 -7.62
CA GLU A 36 8.16 2.10 -6.92
C GLU A 36 8.35 1.40 -5.58
N ILE A 37 7.29 1.24 -4.80
CA ILE A 37 7.42 0.59 -3.49
C ILE A 37 7.76 -0.89 -3.63
N THR A 38 7.34 -1.52 -4.72
CA THR A 38 7.74 -2.89 -5.05
C THR A 38 9.26 -3.01 -5.10
N SER A 39 9.92 -2.05 -5.75
CA SER A 39 11.39 -2.00 -5.84
C SER A 39 12.03 -1.65 -4.49
N VAL A 40 11.46 -0.68 -3.78
CA VAL A 40 11.99 -0.25 -2.48
C VAL A 40 12.01 -1.40 -1.49
N LEU A 41 10.95 -2.22 -1.47
CA LEU A 41 10.84 -3.36 -0.57
C LEU A 41 11.47 -4.63 -1.14
N ASN A 42 12.04 -4.55 -2.34
CA ASN A 42 12.69 -5.68 -3.01
C ASN A 42 11.74 -6.87 -3.21
N MET A 43 10.51 -6.57 -3.59
CA MET A 43 9.50 -7.58 -3.91
C MET A 43 9.51 -7.90 -5.40
N THR A 44 8.96 -9.06 -5.78
CA THR A 44 8.95 -9.54 -7.16
C THR A 44 7.56 -9.35 -7.76
N PRO A 45 7.38 -8.45 -8.74
CA PRO A 45 6.05 -8.25 -9.33
C PRO A 45 5.62 -9.45 -10.16
N VAL A 46 4.35 -9.85 -10.01
CA VAL A 46 3.71 -10.86 -10.84
C VAL A 46 2.87 -10.20 -11.92
N THR A 47 2.18 -9.12 -11.57
CA THR A 47 1.36 -8.34 -12.49
C THR A 47 1.69 -6.87 -12.35
N ALA A 48 1.28 -6.07 -13.35
CA ALA A 48 1.25 -4.62 -13.21
C ALA A 48 0.14 -4.24 -12.21
N PRO A 49 0.20 -3.04 -11.62
CA PRO A 49 -0.87 -2.55 -10.77
C PRO A 49 -2.20 -2.50 -11.53
N VAL A 50 -3.29 -2.86 -10.85
CA VAL A 50 -4.64 -2.82 -11.38
C VAL A 50 -5.43 -1.79 -10.60
N CYS A 51 -6.00 -0.79 -11.31
CA CYS A 51 -6.78 0.27 -10.69
C CYS A 51 -8.26 0.06 -10.97
N ASN A 52 -9.10 0.31 -9.97
CA ASN A 52 -10.55 0.22 -10.07
C ASN A 52 -11.18 1.44 -9.41
N TYR A 53 -12.33 1.85 -9.91
CA TYR A 53 -13.11 2.92 -9.33
C TYR A 53 -14.43 2.38 -8.80
N ASP A 54 -14.80 2.83 -7.60
CA ASP A 54 -16.08 2.54 -6.97
C ASP A 54 -16.72 3.85 -6.54
N ALA A 55 -18.02 4.00 -6.84
CA ALA A 55 -18.73 5.26 -6.54
C ALA A 55 -18.80 5.56 -5.04
N ASP A 56 -18.76 4.53 -4.19
CA ASP A 56 -18.85 4.70 -2.75
C ASP A 56 -17.48 4.90 -2.09
N TYR A 57 -16.42 4.30 -2.67
CA TYR A 57 -15.10 4.27 -2.04
C TYR A 57 -14.01 5.01 -2.81
N GLY A 58 -14.27 5.40 -4.06
CA GLY A 58 -13.30 6.09 -4.91
C GLY A 58 -12.35 5.13 -5.63
N TRP A 59 -11.16 5.63 -5.97
CA TRP A 59 -10.16 4.82 -6.65
C TRP A 59 -9.44 3.91 -5.69
N CYS A 60 -9.10 2.72 -6.15
CA CYS A 60 -8.21 1.81 -5.45
C CYS A 60 -7.32 1.12 -6.46
N ALA A 61 -6.20 0.60 -5.98
CA ALA A 61 -5.27 -0.17 -6.79
C ALA A 61 -4.79 -1.38 -6.01
N TYR A 62 -4.46 -2.44 -6.71
CA TYR A 62 -3.79 -3.56 -6.09
C TYR A 62 -2.71 -4.10 -7.01
N MET A 63 -1.72 -4.75 -6.42
CA MET A 63 -0.62 -5.33 -7.15
C MET A 63 -0.24 -6.66 -6.51
N HIS A 64 -0.15 -7.69 -7.33
CA HIS A 64 0.24 -9.02 -6.86
C HIS A 64 1.75 -9.19 -6.97
N TRP A 65 2.35 -9.64 -5.87
CA TRP A 65 3.76 -10.01 -5.81
C TRP A 65 3.90 -11.52 -5.65
N LYS A 66 5.04 -12.06 -6.06
CA LYS A 66 5.37 -13.46 -5.76
C LYS A 66 5.26 -13.72 -4.26
N GLU A 67 5.63 -12.73 -3.43
CA GLU A 67 5.64 -12.81 -1.97
C GLU A 67 4.31 -12.43 -1.32
N SER A 68 3.31 -12.04 -2.02
CA SER A 68 1.90 -11.77 -1.71
C SER A 68 1.38 -10.53 -2.42
N GLY A 69 1.45 -9.32 -1.83
CA GLY A 69 0.97 -8.15 -2.55
C GLY A 69 0.56 -6.98 -1.69
N MET A 70 -0.08 -6.01 -2.35
CA MET A 70 -0.48 -4.77 -1.71
C MET A 70 -1.79 -4.23 -2.28
N HIS A 71 -2.49 -3.47 -1.44
CA HIS A 71 -3.67 -2.71 -1.82
C HIS A 71 -3.48 -1.25 -1.44
N VAL A 72 -4.00 -0.35 -2.29
CA VAL A 72 -3.95 1.10 -2.06
C VAL A 72 -5.36 1.64 -2.24
N TYR A 73 -5.78 2.48 -1.32
CA TYR A 73 -7.12 3.07 -1.30
C TYR A 73 -7.03 4.58 -1.17
N GLY A 74 -7.89 5.29 -1.93
CA GLY A 74 -8.01 6.73 -1.83
C GLY A 74 -9.47 7.13 -1.66
N TRP A 75 -9.78 7.86 -0.58
CA TRP A 75 -11.09 8.43 -0.33
C TRP A 75 -11.03 9.90 -0.68
N ASP A 76 -11.22 10.22 -1.96
CA ASP A 76 -11.02 11.58 -2.48
C ASP A 76 -12.17 12.53 -2.16
N ASP A 77 -13.35 11.99 -1.83
CA ASP A 77 -14.50 12.78 -1.44
C ASP A 77 -14.46 13.21 0.02
N ARG A 78 -13.52 12.69 0.79
CA ARG A 78 -13.28 13.17 2.15
C ARG A 78 -12.48 14.46 2.12
N LYS A 79 -12.63 15.27 3.16
CA LYS A 79 -11.94 16.57 3.27
C LYS A 79 -11.24 16.67 4.61
N PRO A 80 -9.94 16.51 4.63
CA PRO A 80 -9.05 16.29 3.46
C PRO A 80 -9.12 14.85 2.93
N PRO A 81 -8.67 14.62 1.69
CA PRO A 81 -8.58 13.26 1.14
C PRO A 81 -7.79 12.33 2.06
N PHE A 82 -8.25 11.09 2.18
CA PHE A 82 -7.65 10.08 3.05
C PHE A 82 -7.12 8.94 2.20
N PHE A 83 -5.95 8.40 2.57
CA PHE A 83 -5.42 7.22 1.89
C PHE A 83 -5.09 6.11 2.88
N SER A 84 -5.11 4.89 2.38
CA SER A 84 -4.69 3.70 3.13
C SER A 84 -3.90 2.78 2.21
N VAL A 85 -2.75 2.32 2.68
CA VAL A 85 -1.91 1.35 1.98
C VAL A 85 -1.80 0.13 2.86
N ASP A 86 -2.11 -1.05 2.30
CA ASP A 86 -2.08 -2.32 3.01
C ASP A 86 -1.10 -3.24 2.29
N ILE A 87 -0.02 -3.62 2.98
CA ILE A 87 1.04 -4.47 2.43
C ILE A 87 1.10 -5.74 3.25
N TYR A 88 0.96 -6.88 2.58
CA TYR A 88 1.09 -8.19 3.21
C TYR A 88 2.07 -9.03 2.41
N THR A 89 3.03 -9.65 3.10
CA THR A 89 4.07 -10.42 2.42
C THR A 89 4.55 -11.58 3.29
N CYS A 90 4.97 -12.65 2.65
CA CYS A 90 5.66 -13.76 3.30
C CYS A 90 7.19 -13.66 3.17
N LYS A 91 7.69 -12.49 2.77
CA LYS A 91 9.10 -12.15 2.74
C LYS A 91 9.36 -11.00 3.68
N GLU A 92 10.38 -11.12 4.53
CA GLU A 92 10.72 -10.06 5.48
C GLU A 92 11.12 -8.76 4.78
N PHE A 93 10.67 -7.64 5.32
CA PHE A 93 11.08 -6.30 4.90
C PHE A 93 11.15 -5.38 6.11
N ASP A 94 11.89 -4.28 6.00
CA ASP A 94 11.93 -3.25 7.05
C ASP A 94 10.70 -2.37 6.91
N PRO A 95 9.77 -2.35 7.89
CA PRO A 95 8.57 -1.50 7.84
C PRO A 95 8.90 -0.03 7.65
N MET A 96 10.04 0.43 8.18
CA MET A 96 10.43 1.83 8.06
C MET A 96 10.79 2.22 6.63
N ASP A 97 11.23 1.26 5.81
CA ASP A 97 11.46 1.54 4.39
C ASP A 97 10.15 1.89 3.69
N ALA A 98 9.06 1.19 4.02
CA ALA A 98 7.74 1.50 3.48
C ALA A 98 7.24 2.86 3.96
N VAL A 99 7.42 3.18 5.24
CA VAL A 99 7.00 4.46 5.82
C VAL A 99 7.78 5.61 5.18
N ARG A 100 9.11 5.50 5.11
CA ARG A 100 9.95 6.56 4.55
C ARG A 100 9.64 6.80 3.08
N TYR A 101 9.48 5.72 2.32
CA TYR A 101 9.11 5.85 0.91
C TYR A 101 7.77 6.58 0.77
N THR A 102 6.78 6.23 1.58
CA THR A 102 5.45 6.85 1.53
C THR A 102 5.53 8.34 1.84
N GLU A 103 6.30 8.72 2.85
CA GLU A 103 6.52 10.13 3.19
C GLU A 103 7.20 10.88 2.04
N GLU A 104 8.21 10.29 1.43
CA GLU A 104 8.92 10.89 0.30
C GLU A 104 8.03 11.00 -0.94
N PHE A 105 7.22 9.98 -1.19
CA PHE A 105 6.34 9.96 -2.36
C PHE A 105 5.33 11.11 -2.30
N PHE A 106 4.66 11.29 -1.19
CA PHE A 106 3.66 12.34 -1.05
C PHE A 106 4.28 13.71 -0.79
N GLY A 107 5.43 13.76 -0.12
CA GLY A 107 6.13 15.01 0.15
C GLY A 107 5.23 16.05 0.80
N ASP A 108 5.18 17.25 0.22
CA ASP A 108 4.39 18.38 0.75
C ASP A 108 2.88 18.16 0.63
N ASP A 109 2.43 17.17 -0.15
CA ASP A 109 1.01 16.84 -0.27
C ASP A 109 0.50 16.08 0.98
N LEU A 110 1.38 15.51 1.76
CA LEU A 110 1.03 14.80 2.99
C LEU A 110 0.72 15.79 4.11
N ILE A 111 -0.48 15.68 4.69
CA ILE A 111 -0.87 16.48 5.85
C ILE A 111 -0.44 15.77 7.13
N GLN A 112 -0.83 14.49 7.23
CA GLN A 112 -0.56 13.72 8.43
C GLN A 112 -0.63 12.23 8.16
#